data_80d325d32b56b03845f17792a37d32e4
#
_entry.id   80d325d32b56b03845f17792a37d32e4
#
_cell.length_a   1.000
_cell.length_b   1.000
_cell.length_c   1.000
_cell.angle_alpha   90.00
_cell.angle_beta   90.00
_cell.angle_gamma   90.00
#
_symmetry.space_group_name_H-M   'P 1'
#
loop_
_entity.id
_entity.type
_entity.pdbx_description
1 polymer ?
#
loop_
_entity_poly.entity_id
_entity_poly.type
_entity_poly.pdbx_seq_one_letter_code
_entity_poly.pdbx_strand_id
1 'polypeptide(L)'
;MGTDVKSEFSFSNALHFAELSNLAYQEEKQFKKTASAMGYKNIKYFNIDGAQAYGMTKEDYIVLAFRGTEPNKFNDIKADLNALHVRNELGCGRVHKGFKREVDDIWDQIETWIAKRKYTQAYTCGHSLGGAMSTIACSRLPEGSICYNFGSPRVGTPSWVKEFNSKFTLYRFVNNNDIVPRVPFAIMWYKHAGKLHYINTYGNIRTVSYTHLRDH
;
A
#
# COMPACT_ATOMS: atom_id res chain seq x y z
N MET A 1 9.46 13.63 18.55
CA MET A 1 8.23 13.18 19.22
C MET A 1 7.60 12.12 18.35
N GLY A 2 7.57 10.86 18.79
CA GLY A 2 6.94 9.79 18.03
C GLY A 2 5.42 9.98 18.07
N THR A 3 4.78 10.08 16.91
CA THR A 3 3.32 10.11 16.81
C THR A 3 2.79 8.70 17.09
N ASP A 4 2.00 8.54 18.14
CA ASP A 4 1.28 7.29 18.39
C ASP A 4 0.24 7.11 17.30
N VAL A 5 0.32 5.97 16.59
CA VAL A 5 -0.61 5.64 15.51
C VAL A 5 -1.94 5.20 16.14
N LYS A 6 -3.02 5.91 15.82
CA LYS A 6 -4.37 5.58 16.27
C LYS A 6 -5.02 4.57 15.33
N SER A 7 -5.87 3.70 15.84
CA SER A 7 -6.66 2.75 15.03
C SER A 7 -7.65 3.44 14.09
N GLU A 8 -8.08 4.65 14.44
CA GLU A 8 -8.95 5.48 13.61
C GLU A 8 -8.16 6.38 12.65
N PHE A 9 -8.82 6.82 11.57
CA PHE A 9 -8.24 7.76 10.64
C PHE A 9 -7.83 9.07 11.33
N SER A 10 -6.59 9.49 11.07
CA SER A 10 -6.12 10.84 11.39
C SER A 10 -5.15 11.32 10.30
N PHE A 11 -5.08 12.64 10.10
CA PHE A 11 -4.07 13.21 9.20
C PHE A 11 -2.64 13.01 9.72
N SER A 12 -2.47 12.91 11.03
CA SER A 12 -1.18 12.57 11.64
C SER A 12 -0.73 11.17 11.24
N ASN A 13 -1.62 10.17 11.28
CA ASN A 13 -1.34 8.83 10.77
C ASN A 13 -1.01 8.87 9.27
N ALA A 14 -1.81 9.61 8.49
CA ALA A 14 -1.59 9.71 7.05
C ALA A 14 -0.22 10.28 6.71
N LEU A 15 0.20 11.36 7.39
CA LEU A 15 1.53 11.95 7.24
C LEU A 15 2.62 10.95 7.64
N HIS A 16 2.46 10.29 8.78
CA HIS A 16 3.40 9.29 9.28
C HIS A 16 3.63 8.15 8.27
N PHE A 17 2.55 7.58 7.70
CA PHE A 17 2.65 6.52 6.70
C PHE A 17 3.13 7.03 5.34
N ALA A 18 2.90 8.31 4.99
CA ALA A 18 3.51 8.94 3.82
C ALA A 18 5.03 9.05 3.98
N GLU A 19 5.51 9.48 5.15
CA GLU A 19 6.94 9.53 5.49
C GLU A 19 7.58 8.15 5.41
N LEU A 20 6.96 7.10 5.96
CA LEU A 20 7.45 5.73 5.85
C LEU A 20 7.46 5.22 4.39
N SER A 21 6.44 5.56 3.61
CA SER A 21 6.37 5.21 2.20
C SER A 21 7.48 5.89 1.38
N ASN A 22 7.80 7.15 1.70
CA ASN A 22 8.91 7.87 1.10
C ASN A 22 10.27 7.31 1.57
N LEU A 23 10.37 7.00 2.85
CA LEU A 23 11.59 6.41 3.43
C LEU A 23 11.94 5.07 2.78
N ALA A 24 10.95 4.29 2.33
CA ALA A 24 11.16 3.00 1.67
C ALA A 24 11.99 3.09 0.38
N TYR A 25 12.14 4.28 -0.22
CA TYR A 25 13.00 4.51 -1.38
C TYR A 25 14.49 4.65 -1.01
N GLN A 26 14.79 4.87 0.28
CA GLN A 26 16.15 5.00 0.75
C GLN A 26 16.85 3.64 0.85
N GLU A 27 18.17 3.68 0.91
CA GLU A 27 18.97 2.49 1.16
C GLU A 27 18.69 1.90 2.56
N GLU A 28 18.87 0.60 2.70
CA GLU A 28 18.55 -0.15 3.91
C GLU A 28 19.15 0.48 5.19
N LYS A 29 20.41 0.90 5.14
CA LYS A 29 21.10 1.52 6.27
C LYS A 29 20.40 2.82 6.71
N GLN A 30 20.04 3.66 5.76
CA GLN A 30 19.37 4.94 6.03
C GLN A 30 17.94 4.69 6.53
N PHE A 31 17.21 3.76 5.89
CA PHE A 31 15.87 3.37 6.36
C PHE A 31 15.90 2.95 7.83
N LYS A 32 16.77 1.98 8.17
CA LYS A 32 16.89 1.45 9.53
C LYS A 32 17.24 2.52 10.54
N LYS A 33 18.17 3.41 10.21
CA LYS A 33 18.55 4.53 11.09
C LYS A 33 17.36 5.44 11.38
N THR A 34 16.66 5.87 10.35
CA THR A 34 15.53 6.81 10.47
C THR A 34 14.34 6.14 11.17
N ALA A 35 13.95 4.94 10.76
CA ALA A 35 12.85 4.21 11.39
C ALA A 35 13.12 3.92 12.87
N SER A 36 14.36 3.58 13.24
CA SER A 36 14.75 3.42 14.65
C SER A 36 14.61 4.72 15.44
N ALA A 37 14.98 5.86 14.85
CA ALA A 37 14.79 7.18 15.47
C ALA A 37 13.28 7.55 15.63
N MET A 38 12.40 6.99 14.78
CA MET A 38 10.94 7.10 14.91
C MET A 38 10.35 6.13 15.95
N GLY A 39 11.19 5.34 16.64
CA GLY A 39 10.81 4.40 17.70
C GLY A 39 10.47 2.99 17.20
N TYR A 40 10.68 2.68 15.92
CA TYR A 40 10.47 1.34 15.39
C TYR A 40 11.59 0.37 15.80
N LYS A 41 11.21 -0.89 16.01
CA LYS A 41 12.09 -2.01 16.40
C LYS A 41 11.91 -3.18 15.43
N ASN A 42 12.76 -4.21 15.57
CA ASN A 42 12.71 -5.44 14.79
C ASN A 42 12.67 -5.21 13.27
N ILE A 43 13.38 -4.17 12.80
CA ILE A 43 13.34 -3.73 11.40
C ILE A 43 14.02 -4.79 10.52
N LYS A 44 13.28 -5.32 9.56
CA LYS A 44 13.74 -6.31 8.58
C LYS A 44 13.53 -5.78 7.18
N TYR A 45 14.56 -5.88 6.35
CA TYR A 45 14.48 -5.63 4.91
C TYR A 45 14.19 -6.93 4.18
N PHE A 46 13.25 -6.90 3.26
CA PHE A 46 12.89 -7.97 2.33
C PHE A 46 13.23 -7.51 0.93
N ASN A 47 13.98 -8.32 0.18
CA ASN A 47 14.38 -8.00 -1.19
C ASN A 47 14.62 -9.28 -1.97
N ILE A 48 13.79 -9.53 -2.99
CA ILE A 48 13.94 -10.63 -3.95
C ILE A 48 13.56 -10.09 -5.33
N ASP A 49 14.42 -10.26 -6.30
CA ASP A 49 14.20 -9.94 -7.72
C ASP A 49 13.68 -8.52 -7.99
N GLY A 50 14.01 -7.56 -7.11
CA GLY A 50 13.60 -6.17 -7.21
C GLY A 50 12.35 -5.83 -6.41
N ALA A 51 11.57 -6.80 -5.95
CA ALA A 51 10.49 -6.60 -4.98
C ALA A 51 11.09 -6.26 -3.61
N GLN A 52 10.72 -5.11 -3.05
CA GLN A 52 11.35 -4.59 -1.83
C GLN A 52 10.31 -4.10 -0.83
N ALA A 53 10.50 -4.49 0.43
CA ALA A 53 9.70 -4.01 1.55
C ALA A 53 10.50 -3.98 2.86
N TYR A 54 9.98 -3.25 3.83
CA TYR A 54 10.46 -3.23 5.21
C TYR A 54 9.35 -3.66 6.16
N GLY A 55 9.66 -4.61 7.04
CA GLY A 55 8.82 -4.96 8.18
C GLY A 55 9.39 -4.36 9.46
N MET A 56 8.55 -3.80 10.31
CA MET A 56 8.95 -3.19 11.58
C MET A 56 7.85 -3.27 12.61
N THR A 57 8.22 -3.18 13.89
CA THR A 57 7.29 -3.19 15.02
C THR A 57 7.40 -1.90 15.82
N LYS A 58 6.28 -1.43 16.35
CA LYS A 58 6.26 -0.37 17.35
C LYS A 58 5.09 -0.65 18.30
N GLU A 59 5.36 -0.57 19.62
CA GLU A 59 4.35 -0.94 20.61
C GLU A 59 3.75 -2.33 20.35
N ASP A 60 2.45 -2.42 20.13
CA ASP A 60 1.72 -3.65 19.87
C ASP A 60 1.25 -3.80 18.40
N TYR A 61 1.83 -3.04 17.48
CA TYR A 61 1.50 -3.13 16.05
C TYR A 61 2.72 -3.41 15.16
N ILE A 62 2.44 -3.95 13.98
CA ILE A 62 3.41 -4.12 12.90
C ILE A 62 3.12 -3.18 11.74
N VAL A 63 4.17 -2.80 11.03
CA VAL A 63 4.08 -2.06 9.76
C VAL A 63 4.87 -2.78 8.68
N LEU A 64 4.26 -2.92 7.50
CA LEU A 64 4.93 -3.32 6.27
C LEU A 64 4.95 -2.13 5.31
N ALA A 65 6.14 -1.58 5.03
CA ALA A 65 6.33 -0.47 4.10
C ALA A 65 6.93 -0.98 2.78
N PHE A 66 6.19 -0.83 1.68
CA PHE A 66 6.58 -1.32 0.36
C PHE A 66 7.21 -0.21 -0.46
N ARG A 67 8.38 -0.50 -1.05
CA ARG A 67 9.04 0.40 -1.99
C ARG A 67 8.33 0.35 -3.34
N GLY A 68 8.10 1.50 -3.94
CA GLY A 68 7.66 1.61 -5.33
C GLY A 68 8.84 1.62 -6.30
N THR A 69 8.52 1.69 -7.58
CA THR A 69 9.52 1.92 -8.62
C THR A 69 9.89 3.41 -8.69
N GLU A 70 11.13 3.69 -9.02
CA GLU A 70 11.60 5.06 -9.20
C GLU A 70 10.87 5.76 -10.35
N PRO A 71 10.52 7.06 -10.20
CA PRO A 71 9.71 7.79 -11.19
C PRO A 71 10.25 7.77 -12.63
N ASN A 72 11.57 7.72 -12.79
CA ASN A 72 12.24 7.66 -14.08
C ASN A 72 12.01 6.32 -14.83
N LYS A 73 11.74 5.24 -14.11
CA LYS A 73 11.43 3.91 -14.65
C LYS A 73 9.93 3.67 -14.78
N PHE A 74 9.10 4.62 -14.36
CA PHE A 74 7.64 4.44 -14.34
C PHE A 74 7.03 4.41 -15.75
N ASN A 75 7.65 5.06 -16.75
CA ASN A 75 7.17 5.01 -18.14
C ASN A 75 7.35 3.61 -18.73
N ASP A 76 8.40 2.89 -18.35
CA ASP A 76 8.63 1.51 -18.77
C ASP A 76 7.57 0.58 -18.16
N ILE A 77 7.21 0.80 -16.90
CA ILE A 77 6.14 0.05 -16.22
C ILE A 77 4.77 0.31 -16.85
N LYS A 78 4.48 1.53 -17.32
CA LYS A 78 3.23 1.80 -18.06
C LYS A 78 3.12 1.00 -19.35
N ALA A 79 4.23 0.84 -20.06
CA ALA A 79 4.29 0.07 -21.30
C ALA A 79 4.13 -1.43 -21.04
N ASP A 80 4.67 -1.92 -19.92
CA ASP A 80 4.66 -3.33 -19.50
C ASP A 80 3.49 -3.70 -18.59
N LEU A 81 2.58 -2.78 -18.27
CA LEU A 81 1.34 -3.05 -17.54
C LEU A 81 0.43 -3.94 -18.39
N ASN A 82 0.91 -5.16 -18.68
CA ASN A 82 0.07 -6.27 -19.12
C ASN A 82 -0.98 -6.49 -18.02
N ALA A 83 -2.15 -5.88 -18.22
CA ALA A 83 -3.24 -5.85 -17.26
C ALA A 83 -3.92 -7.22 -17.10
N LEU A 84 -3.11 -8.27 -16.97
CA LEU A 84 -3.58 -9.63 -16.75
C LEU A 84 -4.11 -9.79 -15.34
N HIS A 85 -5.30 -10.36 -15.26
CA HIS A 85 -5.96 -10.68 -14.00
C HIS A 85 -5.59 -12.08 -13.54
N VAL A 86 -5.20 -12.21 -12.27
CA VAL A 86 -4.96 -13.51 -11.61
C VAL A 86 -5.80 -13.65 -10.35
N ARG A 87 -6.04 -14.89 -9.92
CA ARG A 87 -6.69 -15.18 -8.64
C ARG A 87 -5.81 -14.71 -7.49
N ASN A 88 -6.44 -14.47 -6.35
CA ASN A 88 -5.80 -14.03 -5.12
C ASN A 88 -6.33 -14.81 -3.90
N GLU A 89 -5.74 -14.55 -2.76
CA GLU A 89 -5.97 -15.28 -1.52
C GLU A 89 -7.35 -15.00 -0.89
N LEU A 90 -8.03 -13.90 -1.25
CA LEU A 90 -9.40 -13.63 -0.77
C LEU A 90 -10.45 -14.59 -1.36
N GLY A 91 -10.07 -15.39 -2.38
CA GLY A 91 -10.97 -16.34 -3.01
C GLY A 91 -12.04 -15.72 -3.90
N CYS A 92 -12.17 -14.40 -3.93
CA CYS A 92 -13.16 -13.65 -4.71
C CYS A 92 -12.48 -12.62 -5.63
N GLY A 93 -12.96 -12.52 -6.88
CA GLY A 93 -12.40 -11.59 -7.88
C GLY A 93 -10.96 -11.92 -8.27
N ARG A 94 -10.30 -10.93 -8.87
CA ARG A 94 -8.93 -11.05 -9.39
C ARG A 94 -8.15 -9.77 -9.12
N VAL A 95 -6.82 -9.90 -9.10
CA VAL A 95 -5.88 -8.78 -8.95
C VAL A 95 -4.92 -8.72 -10.13
N HIS A 96 -4.20 -7.62 -10.26
CA HIS A 96 -3.17 -7.45 -11.29
C HIS A 96 -2.02 -8.43 -11.07
N LYS A 97 -1.68 -9.20 -12.13
CA LYS A 97 -0.67 -10.26 -12.08
C LYS A 97 0.70 -9.75 -11.64
N GLY A 98 1.15 -8.64 -12.22
CA GLY A 98 2.46 -8.06 -11.92
C GLY A 98 2.57 -7.66 -10.45
N PHE A 99 1.58 -6.93 -9.91
CA PHE A 99 1.60 -6.50 -8.51
C PHE A 99 1.56 -7.67 -7.53
N LYS A 100 0.76 -8.70 -7.88
CA LYS A 100 0.71 -9.92 -7.06
C LYS A 100 2.05 -10.64 -7.05
N ARG A 101 2.70 -10.78 -8.21
CA ARG A 101 4.00 -11.43 -8.32
C ARG A 101 5.06 -10.75 -7.45
N GLU A 102 5.17 -9.43 -7.50
CA GLU A 102 6.10 -8.67 -6.64
C GLU A 102 5.88 -8.96 -5.15
N VAL A 103 4.62 -9.10 -4.72
CA VAL A 103 4.31 -9.46 -3.33
C VAL A 103 4.63 -10.93 -3.07
N ASP A 104 4.30 -11.85 -4.00
CA ASP A 104 4.57 -13.29 -3.87
C ASP A 104 6.06 -13.55 -3.68
N ASP A 105 6.93 -12.87 -4.42
CA ASP A 105 8.38 -13.05 -4.39
C ASP A 105 8.97 -12.85 -2.98
N ILE A 106 8.41 -11.94 -2.18
CA ILE A 106 8.92 -11.65 -0.82
C ILE A 106 8.02 -12.15 0.31
N TRP A 107 6.83 -12.74 -0.03
CA TRP A 107 5.81 -13.03 0.97
C TRP A 107 6.24 -14.08 2.00
N ASP A 108 6.90 -15.13 1.62
CA ASP A 108 7.35 -16.19 2.54
C ASP A 108 8.29 -15.64 3.62
N GLN A 109 9.15 -14.68 3.25
CA GLN A 109 10.02 -14.01 4.22
C GLN A 109 9.22 -13.10 5.16
N ILE A 110 8.21 -12.40 4.64
CA ILE A 110 7.32 -11.54 5.43
C ILE A 110 6.52 -12.41 6.41
N GLU A 111 5.90 -13.47 5.95
CA GLU A 111 5.10 -14.38 6.77
C GLU A 111 5.93 -15.02 7.89
N THR A 112 7.13 -15.52 7.55
CA THR A 112 8.11 -16.04 8.55
C THR A 112 8.48 -14.96 9.58
N TRP A 113 8.62 -13.70 9.14
CA TRP A 113 8.93 -12.60 10.03
C TRP A 113 7.74 -12.26 10.95
N ILE A 114 6.51 -12.22 10.42
CA ILE A 114 5.28 -11.95 11.18
C ILE A 114 5.03 -13.04 12.21
N ALA A 115 5.18 -14.31 11.85
CA ALA A 115 4.88 -15.46 12.71
C ALA A 115 5.68 -15.46 14.04
N LYS A 116 6.80 -14.75 14.09
CA LYS A 116 7.65 -14.61 15.29
C LYS A 116 7.24 -13.44 16.19
N ARG A 117 6.09 -12.78 15.93
CA ARG A 117 5.71 -11.52 16.59
C ARG A 117 4.30 -11.58 17.13
N LYS A 118 4.12 -10.94 18.28
CA LYS A 118 2.79 -10.66 18.84
C LYS A 118 2.43 -9.21 18.47
N TYR A 119 1.25 -9.00 17.95
CA TYR A 119 0.72 -7.68 17.62
C TYR A 119 -0.82 -7.71 17.69
N THR A 120 -1.43 -6.58 17.92
CA THR A 120 -2.89 -6.40 17.92
C THR A 120 -3.39 -5.76 16.64
N GLN A 121 -2.53 -5.00 15.95
CA GLN A 121 -2.86 -4.28 14.74
C GLN A 121 -1.76 -4.42 13.68
N ALA A 122 -2.16 -4.56 12.42
CA ALA A 122 -1.24 -4.55 11.30
C ALA A 122 -1.54 -3.38 10.35
N TYR A 123 -0.47 -2.71 9.92
CA TYR A 123 -0.52 -1.64 8.93
C TYR A 123 0.34 -1.98 7.73
N THR A 124 -0.13 -1.56 6.54
CA THR A 124 0.68 -1.58 5.33
C THR A 124 0.71 -0.20 4.71
N CYS A 125 1.81 0.19 4.10
CA CYS A 125 1.89 1.45 3.38
C CYS A 125 2.82 1.36 2.16
N GLY A 126 2.63 2.30 1.22
CA GLY A 126 3.47 2.40 0.03
C GLY A 126 3.02 3.50 -0.92
N HIS A 127 3.95 3.93 -1.76
CA HIS A 127 3.73 4.91 -2.82
C HIS A 127 3.85 4.25 -4.19
N SER A 128 3.05 4.68 -5.17
CA SER A 128 3.09 4.20 -6.56
C SER A 128 2.90 2.66 -6.62
N LEU A 129 3.78 1.91 -7.27
CA LEU A 129 3.79 0.43 -7.28
C LEU A 129 3.77 -0.14 -5.87
N GLY A 130 4.55 0.44 -4.93
CA GLY A 130 4.54 0.04 -3.52
C GLY A 130 3.17 0.20 -2.86
N GLY A 131 2.35 1.16 -3.32
CA GLY A 131 0.95 1.31 -2.91
C GLY A 131 0.06 0.16 -3.38
N ALA A 132 0.27 -0.35 -4.59
CA ALA A 132 -0.42 -1.55 -5.08
C ALA A 132 0.02 -2.80 -4.31
N MET A 133 1.33 -2.97 -4.10
CA MET A 133 1.89 -4.08 -3.30
C MET A 133 1.36 -4.04 -1.86
N SER A 134 1.35 -2.88 -1.22
CA SER A 134 0.83 -2.71 0.15
C SER A 134 -0.65 -3.07 0.26
N THR A 135 -1.44 -2.79 -0.79
CA THR A 135 -2.86 -3.15 -0.83
C THR A 135 -3.06 -4.66 -0.95
N ILE A 136 -2.28 -5.35 -1.80
CA ILE A 136 -2.32 -6.82 -1.91
C ILE A 136 -1.82 -7.46 -0.60
N ALA A 137 -0.70 -6.98 -0.05
CA ALA A 137 -0.17 -7.48 1.21
C ALA A 137 -1.17 -7.32 2.37
N CYS A 138 -1.90 -6.19 2.43
CA CYS A 138 -2.96 -5.98 3.41
C CYS A 138 -4.04 -7.08 3.34
N SER A 139 -4.40 -7.53 2.13
CA SER A 139 -5.40 -8.59 1.94
C SER A 139 -4.95 -9.99 2.40
N ARG A 140 -3.67 -10.17 2.75
CA ARG A 140 -3.09 -11.40 3.29
C ARG A 140 -2.89 -11.38 4.81
N LEU A 141 -3.11 -10.22 5.42
CA LEU A 141 -3.02 -10.04 6.87
C LEU A 141 -4.37 -10.34 7.54
N PRO A 142 -4.42 -10.43 8.88
CA PRO A 142 -5.69 -10.59 9.60
C PRO A 142 -6.72 -9.53 9.23
N GLU A 143 -8.01 -9.91 9.22
CA GLU A 143 -9.11 -8.96 9.00
C GLU A 143 -9.03 -7.81 10.01
N GLY A 144 -9.38 -6.59 9.56
CA GLY A 144 -9.19 -5.37 10.34
C GLY A 144 -7.84 -4.68 10.12
N SER A 145 -6.91 -5.27 9.36
CA SER A 145 -5.66 -4.59 8.97
C SER A 145 -5.94 -3.32 8.16
N ILE A 146 -5.05 -2.34 8.29
CA ILE A 146 -5.23 -1.00 7.72
C ILE A 146 -4.11 -0.71 6.72
N CYS A 147 -4.49 -0.24 5.54
CA CYS A 147 -3.56 0.18 4.49
C CYS A 147 -3.62 1.69 4.27
N TYR A 148 -2.45 2.32 4.12
CA TYR A 148 -2.29 3.69 3.65
C TYR A 148 -1.51 3.66 2.35
N ASN A 149 -2.10 4.09 1.24
CA ASN A 149 -1.38 4.19 -0.01
C ASN A 149 -1.44 5.58 -0.63
N PHE A 150 -0.40 5.93 -1.36
CA PHE A 150 -0.17 7.25 -1.95
C PHE A 150 0.11 7.08 -3.44
N GLY A 151 -0.69 7.74 -4.29
CA GLY A 151 -0.51 7.64 -5.74
C GLY A 151 -0.57 6.21 -6.30
N SER A 152 -1.32 5.31 -5.67
CA SER A 152 -1.37 3.90 -6.05
C SER A 152 -2.19 3.67 -7.32
N PRO A 153 -1.77 2.76 -8.24
CA PRO A 153 -2.61 2.31 -9.33
C PRO A 153 -3.79 1.47 -8.84
N ARG A 154 -4.74 1.16 -9.75
CA ARG A 154 -5.85 0.23 -9.46
C ARG A 154 -5.31 -1.19 -9.32
N VAL A 155 -5.82 -1.93 -8.34
CA VAL A 155 -5.23 -3.23 -7.96
C VAL A 155 -6.07 -4.42 -8.42
N GLY A 156 -7.40 -4.33 -8.33
CA GLY A 156 -8.23 -5.50 -8.53
C GLY A 156 -9.57 -5.23 -9.21
N THR A 157 -10.27 -6.31 -9.54
CA THR A 157 -11.60 -6.28 -10.12
C THR A 157 -12.67 -5.82 -9.13
N PRO A 158 -13.86 -5.39 -9.60
CA PRO A 158 -14.94 -4.94 -8.72
C PRO A 158 -15.31 -5.92 -7.60
N SER A 159 -15.34 -7.22 -7.91
CA SER A 159 -15.64 -8.27 -6.91
C SER A 159 -14.56 -8.37 -5.85
N TRP A 160 -13.28 -8.31 -6.25
CA TRP A 160 -12.17 -8.29 -5.30
C TRP A 160 -12.22 -7.04 -4.41
N VAL A 161 -12.46 -5.86 -5.00
CA VAL A 161 -12.57 -4.59 -4.26
C VAL A 161 -13.71 -4.64 -3.23
N LYS A 162 -14.86 -5.23 -3.60
CA LYS A 162 -15.98 -5.40 -2.67
C LYS A 162 -15.58 -6.26 -1.46
N GLU A 163 -14.94 -7.39 -1.71
CA GLU A 163 -14.48 -8.29 -0.65
C GLU A 163 -13.39 -7.64 0.20
N PHE A 164 -12.40 -6.98 -0.43
CA PHE A 164 -11.38 -6.25 0.30
C PHE A 164 -11.98 -5.19 1.24
N ASN A 165 -12.89 -4.36 0.75
CA ASN A 165 -13.50 -3.29 1.53
C ASN A 165 -14.41 -3.79 2.68
N SER A 166 -14.86 -5.05 2.63
CA SER A 166 -15.64 -5.65 3.73
C SER A 166 -14.76 -6.13 4.89
N LYS A 167 -13.48 -6.39 4.65
CA LYS A 167 -12.55 -7.00 5.61
C LYS A 167 -11.45 -6.05 6.08
N PHE A 168 -11.05 -5.10 5.23
CA PHE A 168 -9.90 -4.23 5.45
C PHE A 168 -10.26 -2.76 5.29
N THR A 169 -9.46 -1.92 5.93
CA THR A 169 -9.56 -0.47 5.76
C THR A 169 -8.41 0.03 4.89
N LEU A 170 -8.71 0.79 3.84
CA LEU A 170 -7.71 1.43 3.01
C LEU A 170 -8.00 2.93 2.89
N TYR A 171 -7.01 3.74 3.25
CA TYR A 171 -6.98 5.18 3.03
C TYR A 171 -6.06 5.47 1.83
N ARG A 172 -6.65 5.94 0.74
CA ARG A 172 -5.98 6.15 -0.53
C ARG A 172 -5.83 7.64 -0.82
N PHE A 173 -4.59 8.09 -0.92
CA PHE A 173 -4.25 9.49 -1.19
C PHE A 173 -3.86 9.68 -2.65
N VAL A 174 -4.48 10.66 -3.30
CA VAL A 174 -4.24 10.99 -4.71
C VAL A 174 -4.02 12.47 -4.85
N ASN A 175 -2.89 12.86 -5.45
CA ASN A 175 -2.62 14.24 -5.83
C ASN A 175 -3.27 14.55 -7.19
N ASN A 176 -3.78 15.77 -7.36
CA ASN A 176 -4.54 16.23 -8.54
C ASN A 176 -3.89 15.88 -9.88
N ASN A 177 -2.58 16.07 -10.00
CA ASN A 177 -1.83 15.88 -11.25
C ASN A 177 -1.22 14.48 -11.37
N ASP A 178 -1.46 13.59 -10.42
CA ASP A 178 -0.93 12.23 -10.48
C ASP A 178 -1.73 11.37 -11.45
N ILE A 179 -1.04 10.87 -12.49
CA ILE A 179 -1.65 9.98 -13.50
C ILE A 179 -1.58 8.51 -13.10
N VAL A 180 -0.74 8.14 -12.12
CA VAL A 180 -0.56 6.75 -11.67
C VAL A 180 -1.86 6.12 -11.20
N PRO A 181 -2.72 6.79 -10.41
CA PRO A 181 -4.00 6.24 -9.99
C PRO A 181 -4.99 5.99 -11.15
N ARG A 182 -4.69 6.48 -12.35
CA ARG A 182 -5.56 6.27 -13.52
C ARG A 182 -5.31 4.94 -14.23
N VAL A 183 -4.22 4.23 -13.90
CA VAL A 183 -3.86 2.95 -14.50
C VAL A 183 -3.99 1.79 -13.50
N PRO A 184 -4.19 0.54 -13.94
CA PRO A 184 -4.76 0.19 -15.25
C PRO A 184 -6.09 0.89 -15.49
N PHE A 185 -6.47 1.13 -16.76
CA PHE A 185 -7.72 1.84 -17.06
C PHE A 185 -8.94 1.08 -16.53
N ALA A 186 -9.96 1.84 -16.09
CA ALA A 186 -11.21 1.26 -15.56
C ALA A 186 -11.91 0.35 -16.58
N ILE A 187 -11.80 0.64 -17.88
CA ILE A 187 -12.31 -0.19 -18.98
C ILE A 187 -11.71 -1.62 -18.99
N MET A 188 -10.53 -1.81 -18.35
CA MET A 188 -9.90 -3.11 -18.19
C MET A 188 -10.39 -3.84 -16.93
N TRP A 189 -11.55 -3.47 -16.41
CA TRP A 189 -12.19 -4.05 -15.22
C TRP A 189 -11.39 -3.90 -13.91
N TYR A 190 -10.55 -2.88 -13.81
CA TYR A 190 -9.87 -2.54 -12.57
C TYR A 190 -10.61 -1.44 -11.81
N LYS A 191 -10.70 -1.60 -10.50
CA LYS A 191 -11.22 -0.59 -9.57
C LYS A 191 -10.24 -0.29 -8.45
N HIS A 192 -10.43 0.87 -7.84
CA HIS A 192 -9.77 1.22 -6.59
C HIS A 192 -10.52 0.66 -5.39
N ALA A 193 -9.79 0.12 -4.43
CA ALA A 193 -10.30 -0.16 -3.09
C ALA A 193 -10.17 1.07 -2.18
N GLY A 194 -10.89 1.06 -1.06
CA GLY A 194 -10.73 2.00 0.03
C GLY A 194 -11.33 3.39 -0.17
N LYS A 195 -11.08 4.27 0.80
CA LYS A 195 -11.60 5.64 0.86
C LYS A 195 -10.63 6.61 0.18
N LEU A 196 -11.13 7.43 -0.74
CA LEU A 196 -10.34 8.43 -1.46
C LEU A 196 -10.14 9.69 -0.61
N HIS A 197 -8.90 10.09 -0.45
CA HIS A 197 -8.46 11.38 0.04
C HIS A 197 -7.77 12.12 -1.10
N TYR A 198 -8.47 13.06 -1.72
CA TYR A 198 -7.98 13.80 -2.87
C TYR A 198 -7.29 15.10 -2.44
N ILE A 199 -6.07 15.32 -2.90
CA ILE A 199 -5.28 16.51 -2.66
C ILE A 199 -5.39 17.40 -3.90
N ASN A 200 -6.02 18.56 -3.79
CA ASN A 200 -6.17 19.49 -4.90
C ASN A 200 -4.89 20.30 -5.16
N THR A 201 -4.89 21.12 -6.22
CA THR A 201 -3.78 22.00 -6.61
C THR A 201 -3.35 22.99 -5.52
N TYR A 202 -4.21 23.29 -4.57
CA TYR A 202 -3.93 24.18 -3.43
C TYR A 202 -3.46 23.44 -2.17
N GLY A 203 -3.24 22.11 -2.26
CA GLY A 203 -2.85 21.29 -1.12
C GLY A 203 -3.98 20.91 -0.15
N ASN A 204 -5.23 21.31 -0.45
CA ASN A 204 -6.35 20.96 0.39
C ASN A 204 -6.77 19.50 0.18
N ILE A 205 -6.99 18.78 1.26
CA ILE A 205 -7.42 17.38 1.24
C ILE A 205 -8.95 17.33 1.32
N ARG A 206 -9.58 16.61 0.38
CA ARG A 206 -11.01 16.31 0.38
C ARG A 206 -11.20 14.81 0.49
N THR A 207 -11.91 14.36 1.51
CA THR A 207 -12.39 12.98 1.59
C THR A 207 -13.61 12.84 0.70
N VAL A 208 -13.56 11.92 -0.26
CA VAL A 208 -14.66 11.66 -1.18
C VAL A 208 -15.38 10.39 -0.73
N SER A 209 -16.63 10.50 -0.26
CA SER A 209 -17.48 9.33 -0.04
C SER A 209 -17.98 8.83 -1.40
N TYR A 210 -18.07 7.51 -1.55
CA TYR A 210 -18.37 6.81 -2.81
C TYR A 210 -19.74 7.13 -3.46
N THR A 211 -20.59 7.92 -2.80
CA THR A 211 -21.94 8.24 -3.28
C THR A 211 -22.00 9.24 -4.44
N HIS A 212 -20.88 9.86 -4.85
CA HIS A 212 -20.90 10.96 -5.82
C HIS A 212 -19.87 10.87 -6.96
N LEU A 213 -19.15 9.77 -7.12
CA LEU A 213 -18.30 9.58 -8.29
C LEU A 213 -19.02 8.71 -9.32
N ARG A 214 -19.79 9.33 -10.20
CA ARG A 214 -19.94 8.82 -11.57
C ARG A 214 -18.57 8.95 -12.21
N ASP A 215 -18.08 7.84 -12.77
CA ASP A 215 -16.80 7.75 -13.45
C ASP A 215 -16.62 8.90 -14.46
N HIS A 216 -15.67 9.79 -14.21
CA HIS A 216 -15.11 10.70 -15.21
C HIS A 216 -13.71 10.25 -15.53
#